data_d8a94a1529e4fb47620fa6412702011b
#
_entry.id   d8a94a1529e4fb47620fa6412702011b
#
_cell.length_a   1.000
_cell.length_b   1.000
_cell.length_c   1.000
_cell.angle_alpha   90.00
_cell.angle_beta   90.00
_cell.angle_gamma   90.00
#
_symmetry.space_group_name_H-M   'P 1'
#
loop_
_entity.id
_entity.type
_entity.pdbx_description
1 polymer ?
#
loop_
_entity_poly.entity_id
_entity_poly.type
_entity_poly.pdbx_seq_one_letter_code
_entity_poly.pdbx_strand_id
1 'polypeptide(L)'
;KNRQLMTVSEVNGKKAITNYKTVKVFTFKDIPKISLIECELETGRTHQIRVHLKYKGTSILGDNQYGKKNQNYKKVNLDFLTKLKSLKGQVLHAETLEFTHPTKNKWVSFKSNLPYDFKNMLDFLNNQIN
;
A
#
# COMPACT_ATOMS: atom_id res chain seq x y z
N LYS A 1 -12.89 11.15 8.14
CA LYS A 1 -13.60 9.92 8.57
C LYS A 1 -12.98 8.72 7.89
N ASN A 2 -12.51 7.77 8.67
CA ASN A 2 -11.95 6.52 8.18
C ASN A 2 -13.10 5.60 7.75
N ARG A 3 -13.53 5.74 6.52
CA ARG A 3 -14.58 4.91 5.95
C ARG A 3 -13.98 3.65 5.36
N GLN A 4 -14.51 2.50 5.73
CA GLN A 4 -14.15 1.25 5.09
C GLN A 4 -14.75 1.17 3.69
N LEU A 5 -13.91 0.89 2.71
CA LEU A 5 -14.28 0.73 1.32
C LEU A 5 -13.99 -0.70 0.87
N MET A 6 -14.65 -1.13 -0.19
CA MET A 6 -14.45 -2.47 -0.73
C MET A 6 -14.20 -2.40 -2.23
N THR A 7 -13.19 -3.11 -2.69
CA THR A 7 -12.93 -3.31 -4.11
C THR A 7 -13.20 -4.76 -4.47
N VAL A 8 -14.07 -4.96 -5.44
CA VAL A 8 -14.40 -6.28 -5.96
C VAL A 8 -14.07 -6.31 -7.45
N SER A 9 -13.27 -7.28 -7.85
CA SER A 9 -12.91 -7.45 -9.26
C SER A 9 -12.46 -8.89 -9.51
N GLU A 10 -12.18 -9.22 -10.77
CA GLU A 10 -11.52 -10.47 -11.10
C GLU A 10 -9.99 -10.26 -11.16
N VAL A 11 -9.25 -11.14 -10.52
CA VAL A 11 -7.80 -11.23 -10.61
C VAL A 11 -7.46 -12.62 -11.14
N ASN A 12 -6.80 -12.66 -12.31
CA ASN A 12 -6.51 -13.91 -13.03
C ASN A 12 -7.79 -14.74 -13.30
N GLY A 13 -8.89 -14.07 -13.67
CA GLY A 13 -10.16 -14.73 -13.95
C GLY A 13 -10.93 -15.21 -12.74
N LYS A 14 -10.50 -14.86 -11.53
CA LYS A 14 -11.14 -15.25 -10.26
C LYS A 14 -11.60 -14.03 -9.49
N LYS A 15 -12.78 -14.12 -8.87
CA LYS A 15 -13.30 -13.06 -8.00
C LYS A 15 -12.32 -12.77 -6.88
N ALA A 16 -12.07 -11.48 -6.65
CA ALA A 16 -11.15 -10.99 -5.61
C ALA A 16 -11.79 -9.84 -4.86
N ILE A 17 -11.70 -9.88 -3.52
CA ILE A 17 -12.30 -8.88 -2.64
C ILE A 17 -11.25 -8.35 -1.69
N THR A 18 -11.01 -7.03 -1.77
CA THR A 18 -10.14 -6.30 -0.86
C THR A 18 -10.95 -5.23 -0.13
N ASN A 19 -11.02 -5.31 1.19
CA ASN A 19 -11.54 -4.24 2.02
C ASN A 19 -10.40 -3.31 2.40
N TYR A 20 -10.63 -2.00 2.36
CA TYR A 20 -9.59 -1.05 2.72
C TYR A 20 -10.18 0.20 3.37
N LYS A 21 -9.37 0.86 4.17
CA LYS A 21 -9.70 2.17 4.74
C LYS A 21 -8.49 3.08 4.65
N THR A 22 -8.74 4.37 4.44
CA THR A 22 -7.70 5.38 4.46
C THR A 22 -7.38 5.76 5.89
N VAL A 23 -6.13 5.57 6.29
CA VAL A 23 -5.64 5.93 7.63
C VAL A 23 -5.20 7.38 7.65
N LYS A 24 -4.47 7.82 6.64
CA LYS A 24 -3.95 9.18 6.55
C LYS A 24 -3.76 9.59 5.10
N VAL A 25 -4.00 10.86 4.80
CA VAL A 25 -3.73 11.46 3.48
C VAL A 25 -2.64 12.50 3.64
N PHE A 26 -1.62 12.42 2.80
CA PHE A 26 -0.52 13.39 2.74
C PHE A 26 -0.71 14.28 1.53
N THR A 27 -0.84 15.58 1.78
CA THR A 27 -0.99 16.59 0.74
C THR A 27 0.02 17.70 1.00
N PHE A 28 1.09 17.75 0.23
CA PHE A 28 2.16 18.72 0.38
C PHE A 28 2.49 19.34 -0.97
N LYS A 29 3.08 20.55 -0.91
CA LYS A 29 3.55 21.23 -2.11
C LYS A 29 4.62 20.37 -2.80
N ASP A 30 4.50 20.25 -4.11
CA ASP A 30 5.45 19.56 -4.98
C ASP A 30 5.66 18.06 -4.63
N ILE A 31 4.72 17.47 -3.93
CA ILE A 31 4.65 16.03 -3.67
C ILE A 31 3.29 15.53 -4.13
N PRO A 32 3.22 14.43 -4.87
CA PRO A 32 1.93 13.84 -5.25
C PRO A 32 1.09 13.54 -4.01
N LYS A 33 -0.22 13.65 -4.14
CA LYS A 33 -1.12 13.24 -3.06
C LYS A 33 -0.95 11.75 -2.78
N ILE A 34 -0.64 11.41 -1.55
CA ILE A 34 -0.34 10.04 -1.12
C ILE A 34 -1.27 9.67 0.03
N SER A 35 -1.79 8.45 0.00
CA SER A 35 -2.64 7.93 1.06
C SER A 35 -1.97 6.71 1.71
N LEU A 36 -2.00 6.69 3.03
CA LEU A 36 -1.72 5.49 3.80
C LEU A 36 -3.03 4.75 3.98
N ILE A 37 -3.09 3.52 3.49
CA ILE A 37 -4.29 2.70 3.61
C ILE A 37 -4.00 1.41 4.35
N GLU A 38 -5.03 0.90 5.01
CA GLU A 38 -5.02 -0.40 5.66
C GLU A 38 -5.96 -1.32 4.89
N CYS A 39 -5.46 -2.48 4.49
CA CYS A 39 -6.21 -3.46 3.71
C CYS A 39 -6.53 -4.70 4.52
N GLU A 40 -7.71 -5.25 4.30
CA GLU A 40 -8.14 -6.53 4.84
C GLU A 40 -8.68 -7.38 3.69
N LEU A 41 -8.08 -8.56 3.51
CA LEU A 41 -8.39 -9.43 2.37
C LEU A 41 -9.44 -10.46 2.72
N GLU A 42 -10.51 -10.56 1.90
CA GLU A 42 -11.42 -11.69 1.93
C GLU A 42 -10.92 -12.82 1.03
N THR A 43 -10.17 -12.48 -0.01
CA THR A 43 -9.49 -13.40 -0.92
C THR A 43 -8.02 -13.06 -0.96
N GLY A 44 -7.17 -13.98 -1.42
CA GLY A 44 -5.73 -13.77 -1.51
C GLY A 44 -5.18 -14.16 -2.88
N ARG A 45 -5.65 -13.53 -3.96
CA ARG A 45 -5.17 -13.79 -5.32
C ARG A 45 -3.79 -13.18 -5.51
N THR A 46 -3.05 -13.69 -6.49
CA THR A 46 -1.71 -13.21 -6.82
C THR A 46 -1.71 -11.72 -7.09
N HIS A 47 -0.86 -10.98 -6.38
CA HIS A 47 -0.72 -9.53 -6.48
C HIS A 47 -2.05 -8.76 -6.31
N GLN A 48 -3.00 -9.32 -5.57
CA GLN A 48 -4.37 -8.81 -5.52
C GLN A 48 -4.46 -7.33 -5.15
N ILE A 49 -3.82 -6.89 -4.06
CA ILE A 49 -3.86 -5.49 -3.63
C ILE A 49 -3.22 -4.58 -4.69
N ARG A 50 -2.11 -5.00 -5.24
CA ARG A 50 -1.36 -4.24 -6.27
C ARG A 50 -2.22 -4.04 -7.52
N VAL A 51 -2.87 -5.10 -7.97
CA VAL A 51 -3.76 -5.06 -9.15
C VAL A 51 -4.99 -4.20 -8.88
N HIS A 52 -5.63 -4.35 -7.72
CA HIS A 52 -6.80 -3.54 -7.36
C HIS A 52 -6.49 -2.05 -7.32
N LEU A 53 -5.37 -1.66 -6.72
CA LEU A 53 -4.97 -0.26 -6.64
C LEU A 53 -4.58 0.31 -7.99
N LYS A 54 -3.96 -0.49 -8.85
CA LYS A 54 -3.69 -0.08 -10.24
C LYS A 54 -5.00 0.23 -10.98
N TYR A 55 -5.99 -0.64 -10.90
CA TYR A 55 -7.28 -0.42 -11.56
C TYR A 55 -8.00 0.83 -11.07
N LYS A 56 -7.81 1.19 -9.81
CA LYS A 56 -8.36 2.43 -9.26
C LYS A 56 -7.57 3.68 -9.70
N GLY A 57 -6.47 3.51 -10.42
CA GLY A 57 -5.60 4.60 -10.82
C GLY A 57 -4.68 5.11 -9.71
N THR A 58 -4.54 4.35 -8.64
CA THR A 58 -3.78 4.73 -7.44
C THR A 58 -2.77 3.65 -7.07
N SER A 59 -1.85 3.36 -7.99
CA SER A 59 -0.81 2.34 -7.77
C SER A 59 0.01 2.60 -6.51
N ILE A 60 0.52 1.51 -5.92
CA ILE A 60 1.35 1.58 -4.72
C ILE A 60 2.69 2.26 -5.06
N LEU A 61 3.19 3.11 -4.17
CA LEU A 61 4.53 3.69 -4.31
C LEU A 61 5.58 2.59 -4.46
N GLY A 62 6.48 2.77 -5.41
CA GLY A 62 7.58 1.83 -5.65
C GLY A 62 7.19 0.56 -6.38
N ASP A 63 5.95 0.41 -6.80
CA ASP A 63 5.52 -0.77 -7.57
C ASP A 63 6.03 -0.68 -9.00
N ASN A 64 7.07 -1.46 -9.32
CA ASN A 64 7.73 -1.44 -10.62
C ASN A 64 6.94 -2.16 -11.72
N GLN A 65 6.02 -3.03 -11.34
CA GLN A 65 5.23 -3.82 -12.30
C GLN A 65 3.90 -3.14 -12.63
N TYR A 66 3.19 -2.64 -11.61
CA TYR A 66 1.85 -2.07 -11.75
C TYR A 66 1.82 -0.56 -11.60
N GLY A 67 2.95 0.06 -11.25
CA GLY A 67 3.06 1.51 -11.13
C GLY A 67 3.02 2.19 -12.50
N LYS A 68 2.74 3.49 -12.49
CA LYS A 68 2.77 4.30 -13.71
C LYS A 68 4.20 4.44 -14.21
N LYS A 69 4.44 4.01 -15.43
CA LYS A 69 5.70 4.27 -16.14
C LYS A 69 5.64 5.67 -16.75
N ASN A 70 6.78 6.37 -16.78
CA ASN A 70 6.92 7.70 -17.39
C ASN A 70 6.10 8.81 -16.69
N GLN A 71 6.03 8.79 -15.37
CA GLN A 71 5.54 9.95 -14.65
C GLN A 71 6.50 11.13 -14.86
N ASN A 72 5.99 12.19 -15.47
CA ASN A 72 6.76 13.41 -15.68
C ASN A 72 6.70 14.27 -14.42
N TYR A 73 7.67 14.11 -13.55
CA TYR A 73 7.77 14.88 -12.30
C TYR A 73 8.43 16.25 -12.57
N LYS A 74 7.75 17.12 -13.33
CA LYS A 74 8.31 18.43 -13.71
C LYS A 74 8.57 19.37 -12.53
N LYS A 75 7.82 19.23 -11.45
CA LYS A 75 7.96 20.05 -10.23
C LYS A 75 7.74 19.18 -9.01
N VAL A 76 8.67 18.29 -8.73
CA VAL A 76 8.56 17.41 -7.57
C VAL A 76 9.70 17.68 -6.60
N ASN A 77 9.38 17.67 -5.33
CA ASN A 77 10.35 17.77 -4.25
C ASN A 77 11.49 16.76 -4.45
N LEU A 78 12.75 17.27 -4.48
CA LEU A 78 13.92 16.43 -4.75
C LEU A 78 14.15 15.38 -3.66
N ASP A 79 13.89 15.72 -2.42
CA ASP A 79 14.03 14.75 -1.31
C ASP A 79 13.03 13.62 -1.44
N PHE A 80 11.80 13.94 -1.85
CA PHE A 80 10.79 12.92 -2.15
C PHE A 80 11.25 12.00 -3.29
N LEU A 81 11.76 12.57 -4.38
CA LEU A 81 12.27 11.77 -5.50
C LEU A 81 13.41 10.85 -5.07
N THR A 82 14.31 11.33 -4.24
CA THR A 82 15.42 10.54 -3.71
C THR A 82 14.90 9.37 -2.88
N LYS A 83 13.92 9.63 -2.01
CA LYS A 83 13.27 8.57 -1.22
C LYS A 83 12.56 7.55 -2.11
N LEU A 84 11.83 8.04 -3.10
CA LEU A 84 11.10 7.18 -4.04
C LEU A 84 12.05 6.27 -4.82
N LYS A 85 13.16 6.80 -5.31
CA LYS A 85 14.17 6.04 -6.04
C LYS A 85 14.91 5.03 -5.17
N SER A 86 14.98 5.25 -3.86
CA SER A 86 15.63 4.33 -2.92
C SER A 86 14.77 3.11 -2.59
N LEU A 87 13.48 3.12 -2.93
CA LEU A 87 12.60 2.00 -2.68
C LEU A 87 12.98 0.79 -3.53
N LYS A 88 13.09 -0.37 -2.90
CA LYS A 88 13.45 -1.63 -3.57
C LYS A 88 12.27 -2.32 -4.25
N GLY A 89 11.05 -1.87 -3.97
CA GLY A 89 9.82 -2.41 -4.52
C GLY A 89 8.62 -1.70 -3.93
N GLN A 90 7.45 -2.28 -4.12
CA GLN A 90 6.20 -1.71 -3.63
C GLN A 90 6.19 -1.55 -2.11
N VAL A 91 5.71 -0.39 -1.65
CA VAL A 91 5.55 -0.09 -0.22
C VAL A 91 4.26 -0.76 0.26
N LEU A 92 4.37 -2.05 0.52
CA LEU A 92 3.26 -2.92 0.94
C LEU A 92 3.77 -3.91 1.97
N HIS A 93 3.07 -4.01 3.10
CA HIS A 93 3.50 -4.85 4.21
C HIS A 93 2.32 -5.62 4.80
N ALA A 94 2.50 -6.91 4.98
CA ALA A 94 1.56 -7.75 5.71
C ALA A 94 1.84 -7.60 7.22
N GLU A 95 1.09 -6.69 7.87
CA GLU A 95 1.30 -6.36 9.28
C GLU A 95 0.80 -7.46 10.22
N THR A 96 -0.38 -8.00 9.93
CA THR A 96 -1.04 -8.98 10.81
C THR A 96 -1.45 -10.21 10.02
N LEU A 97 -1.18 -11.38 10.57
CA LEU A 97 -1.67 -12.66 10.07
C LEU A 97 -2.34 -13.42 11.20
N GLU A 98 -3.60 -13.79 10.99
CA GLU A 98 -4.39 -14.50 11.98
C GLU A 98 -5.05 -15.72 11.34
N PHE A 99 -5.04 -16.83 12.05
CA PHE A 99 -5.66 -18.07 11.57
C PHE A 99 -5.87 -19.05 12.73
N THR A 100 -6.73 -20.07 12.52
CA THR A 100 -6.86 -21.19 13.44
C THR A 100 -5.73 -22.18 13.17
N HIS A 101 -4.94 -22.48 14.20
CA HIS A 101 -3.83 -23.42 14.07
C HIS A 101 -4.34 -24.80 13.65
N PRO A 102 -3.77 -25.41 12.58
CA PRO A 102 -4.35 -26.62 11.98
C PRO A 102 -4.34 -27.86 12.88
N THR A 103 -3.39 -27.96 13.81
CA THR A 103 -3.31 -29.11 14.73
C THR A 103 -3.72 -28.80 16.15
N LYS A 104 -3.44 -27.58 16.64
CA LYS A 104 -3.76 -27.17 18.02
C LYS A 104 -5.18 -26.64 18.16
N ASN A 105 -5.88 -26.40 17.06
CA ASN A 105 -7.23 -25.87 17.00
C ASN A 105 -7.44 -24.60 17.83
N LYS A 106 -6.39 -23.76 17.89
CA LYS A 106 -6.38 -22.48 18.58
C LYS A 106 -6.23 -21.34 17.58
N TRP A 107 -6.89 -20.22 17.86
CA TRP A 107 -6.68 -18.98 17.13
C TRP A 107 -5.30 -18.44 17.43
N VAL A 108 -4.53 -18.15 16.39
CA VAL A 108 -3.19 -17.56 16.51
C VAL A 108 -3.13 -16.28 15.72
N SER A 109 -2.39 -15.30 16.27
CA SER A 109 -2.20 -13.99 15.67
C SER A 109 -0.72 -13.64 15.68
N PHE A 110 -0.23 -13.21 14.53
CA PHE A 110 1.15 -12.76 14.36
C PHE A 110 1.16 -11.34 13.86
N LYS A 111 2.03 -10.51 14.43
CA LYS A 111 2.22 -9.12 14.04
C LYS A 111 3.68 -8.87 13.67
N SER A 112 3.90 -8.11 12.61
CA SER A 112 5.22 -7.79 12.11
C SER A 112 5.41 -6.28 12.04
N ASN A 113 6.61 -5.81 12.39
CA ASN A 113 6.96 -4.40 12.28
C ASN A 113 7.15 -3.99 10.83
N LEU A 114 6.92 -2.71 10.54
CA LEU A 114 7.15 -2.16 9.20
C LEU A 114 8.60 -2.36 8.76
N PRO A 115 8.82 -2.79 7.49
CA PRO A 115 10.16 -2.82 6.91
C PRO A 115 10.79 -1.44 6.87
N TYR A 116 12.12 -1.39 6.84
CA TYR A 116 12.88 -0.14 6.85
C TYR A 116 12.44 0.84 5.77
N ASP A 117 12.31 0.38 4.54
CA ASP A 117 11.93 1.25 3.40
C ASP A 117 10.55 1.88 3.60
N PHE A 118 9.59 1.09 4.07
CA PHE A 118 8.24 1.56 4.36
C PHE A 118 8.26 2.59 5.48
N LYS A 119 8.89 2.25 6.60
CA LYS A 119 9.00 3.14 7.75
C LYS A 119 9.70 4.44 7.38
N ASN A 120 10.79 4.36 6.63
CA ASN A 120 11.56 5.52 6.21
C ASN A 120 10.75 6.48 5.34
N MET A 121 9.99 5.95 4.38
CA MET A 121 9.09 6.75 3.55
C MET A 121 7.98 7.39 4.39
N LEU A 122 7.38 6.63 5.29
CA LEU A 122 6.31 7.12 6.16
C LEU A 122 6.81 8.22 7.09
N ASP A 123 7.98 8.05 7.69
CA ASP A 123 8.61 9.06 8.54
C ASP A 123 8.91 10.33 7.74
N PHE A 124 9.41 10.20 6.52
CA PHE A 124 9.63 11.34 5.63
C PHE A 124 8.34 12.11 5.37
N LEU A 125 7.26 11.43 5.03
CA LEU A 125 5.96 12.06 4.77
C LEU A 125 5.38 12.72 6.03
N ASN A 126 5.51 12.07 7.18
CA ASN A 126 5.03 12.61 8.46
C ASN A 126 5.79 13.86 8.90
N ASN A 127 7.01 14.05 8.44
CA ASN A 127 7.85 15.19 8.80
C ASN A 127 7.80 16.34 7.80
N GLN A 128 6.98 16.25 6.75
CA GLN A 128 6.82 17.33 5.79
C GLN A 128 5.99 18.48 6.39
N ILE A 129 6.40 19.70 6.06
CA ILE A 129 5.71 20.94 6.47
C ILE A 129 5.23 21.63 5.19
N ASN A 130 3.99 22.08 5.21
CA ASN A 130 3.40 22.87 4.13
C ASN A 130 3.96 24.30 4.10
#